data_451e8f7a607959ffcccb9f841b35f647
#
_entry.id   451e8f7a607959ffcccb9f841b35f647
#
_cell.length_a   1.000
_cell.length_b   1.000
_cell.length_c   1.000
_cell.angle_alpha   90.00
_cell.angle_beta   90.00
_cell.angle_gamma   90.00
#
_symmetry.space_group_name_H-M   'P 1'
#
loop_
_entity.id
_entity.type
_entity.pdbx_description
1 polymer ?
#
loop_
_entity_poly.entity_id
_entity_poly.type
_entity_poly.pdbx_seq_one_letter_code
_entity_poly.pdbx_strand_id
1 'polypeptide(L)'
;MDGKSGVVAFVDLGTGVIEERKLDEALYERWIGGAMLGAALLSELIPAGADPLGPENALAFMPGRLTGTGALMTGRWTVCAKSPLTGGWGDANCGGTLAPAIKRCGWDGIVFTGIAPKPVVFVCDERGPRLEDASELWGLDAVETEGRVAASWTAGGGKLKPAIATIGPAGEKLSLISGISNDGGRYAARSGVGAVMGSKRLKAVALAGSKPVGAADPEAMKALSASYAAAVNGVKLPGFFRGRALTLMGRLLGMKTVLPLDGILVAGIFRRWGTIYNNMAGIVNGDSPVKNWAGSVKDFGPERYAKLDPDRIVARERRKYRCYSCVIGCGGEVDAPSGGLMHKPEYETCCAFGPLLLNDDLDTVFLCNELCNRAGLDTISAGSTIAFAMECWERGIITRADTGGLALEWGDPKAIVALLKLMIAREGIGEVLADGVAKAAERIGRGSEACAVLAGAQEPGMHDGRMDPIMSISYAADPTPGRHTVGAGAYYNVSKIWDFVSWAPRVTRPYLKAKEYEDSDDEALKAAALSAFKQLLDAAGGCLFALTTGLNHWRFFDMLNAATGAALSPDEWMAKGAAAQKLRRDFNAAQRSEEHTSNSSHGKLSRM
;
A
#
# COMPACT_ATOMS: atom_id res chain seq x y z
N MET A 1 -28.13 9.22 -8.62
CA MET A 1 -26.84 8.48 -8.60
C MET A 1 -26.45 8.36 -7.15
N ASP A 2 -25.90 7.21 -6.76
CA ASP A 2 -25.62 6.90 -5.34
C ASP A 2 -24.19 6.35 -5.13
N GLY A 3 -23.25 6.85 -5.91
CA GLY A 3 -21.83 6.50 -5.84
C GLY A 3 -21.48 5.15 -6.47
N LYS A 4 -22.42 4.45 -7.09
CA LYS A 4 -22.18 3.20 -7.83
C LYS A 4 -22.67 3.28 -9.26
N SER A 5 -22.12 2.43 -10.12
CA SER A 5 -22.63 2.14 -11.47
C SER A 5 -23.54 0.92 -11.47
N GLY A 6 -23.43 0.07 -10.46
CA GLY A 6 -24.15 -1.19 -10.37
C GLY A 6 -23.60 -2.30 -11.28
N VAL A 7 -22.45 -2.08 -11.92
CA VAL A 7 -21.86 -2.98 -12.93
C VAL A 7 -20.39 -3.25 -12.60
N VAL A 8 -19.98 -4.49 -12.77
CA VAL A 8 -18.57 -4.93 -12.72
C VAL A 8 -18.21 -5.59 -14.06
N ALA A 9 -17.05 -5.25 -14.61
CA ALA A 9 -16.51 -5.88 -15.81
C ALA A 9 -15.79 -7.19 -15.41
N PHE A 10 -16.18 -8.30 -15.97
CA PHE A 10 -15.50 -9.59 -15.86
C PHE A 10 -14.79 -9.89 -17.17
N VAL A 11 -13.50 -10.16 -17.09
CA VAL A 11 -12.61 -10.37 -18.24
C VAL A 11 -11.96 -11.74 -18.11
N ASP A 12 -12.37 -12.68 -18.92
CA ASP A 12 -11.69 -13.97 -19.05
C ASP A 12 -10.55 -13.82 -20.06
N LEU A 13 -9.32 -13.79 -19.55
CA LEU A 13 -8.12 -13.61 -20.36
C LEU A 13 -7.79 -14.84 -21.21
N GLY A 14 -8.26 -16.03 -20.82
CA GLY A 14 -8.05 -17.27 -21.56
C GLY A 14 -8.88 -17.34 -22.84
N THR A 15 -10.13 -16.89 -22.77
CA THR A 15 -11.07 -16.88 -23.90
C THR A 15 -11.18 -15.54 -24.59
N GLY A 16 -10.75 -14.46 -23.94
CA GLY A 16 -10.92 -13.09 -24.42
C GLY A 16 -12.33 -12.52 -24.23
N VAL A 17 -13.23 -13.26 -23.56
CA VAL A 17 -14.61 -12.80 -23.31
C VAL A 17 -14.62 -11.70 -22.26
N ILE A 18 -15.32 -10.62 -22.55
CA ILE A 18 -15.55 -9.49 -21.65
C ILE A 18 -17.06 -9.38 -21.40
N GLU A 19 -17.45 -9.48 -20.14
CA GLU A 19 -18.84 -9.43 -19.72
C GLU A 19 -19.06 -8.31 -18.70
N GLU A 20 -20.01 -7.42 -18.97
CA GLU A 20 -20.48 -6.42 -18.00
C GLU A 20 -21.64 -7.01 -17.19
N ARG A 21 -21.40 -7.35 -15.92
CA ARG A 21 -22.40 -7.94 -15.02
C ARG A 21 -23.01 -6.89 -14.12
N LYS A 22 -24.33 -6.78 -14.18
CA LYS A 22 -25.09 -6.02 -13.18
C LYS A 22 -25.12 -6.81 -11.89
N LEU A 23 -24.68 -6.20 -10.81
CA LEU A 23 -24.69 -6.81 -9.48
C LEU A 23 -26.01 -6.54 -8.74
N ASP A 24 -26.37 -7.48 -7.87
CA ASP A 24 -27.53 -7.35 -6.99
C ASP A 24 -27.32 -6.19 -6.00
N GLU A 25 -28.39 -5.44 -5.72
CA GLU A 25 -28.41 -4.36 -4.76
C GLU A 25 -27.99 -4.83 -3.36
N ALA A 26 -28.40 -6.02 -2.95
CA ALA A 26 -28.06 -6.62 -1.67
C ALA A 26 -26.52 -6.76 -1.45
N LEU A 27 -25.75 -6.94 -2.53
CA LEU A 27 -24.29 -6.95 -2.45
C LEU A 27 -23.74 -5.57 -2.05
N TYR A 28 -24.31 -4.49 -2.62
CA TYR A 28 -23.91 -3.14 -2.28
C TYR A 28 -24.36 -2.71 -0.89
N GLU A 29 -25.57 -3.13 -0.48
CA GLU A 29 -26.05 -2.89 0.88
C GLU A 29 -25.13 -3.55 1.91
N ARG A 30 -24.66 -4.76 1.63
CA ARG A 30 -23.80 -5.52 2.54
C ARG A 30 -22.34 -5.07 2.48
N TRP A 31 -21.77 -4.90 1.27
CA TRP A 31 -20.34 -4.76 1.04
C TRP A 31 -19.90 -3.36 0.54
N ILE A 32 -20.82 -2.43 0.38
CA ILE A 32 -20.60 -1.01 0.05
C ILE A 32 -19.96 -0.82 -1.34
N GLY A 33 -18.76 -1.34 -1.56
CA GLY A 33 -17.93 -1.15 -2.74
C GLY A 33 -16.45 -1.46 -2.46
N GLY A 34 -15.56 -1.05 -3.34
CA GLY A 34 -14.11 -1.13 -3.17
C GLY A 34 -13.59 -2.49 -2.73
N ALA A 35 -12.67 -2.50 -1.78
CA ALA A 35 -12.04 -3.73 -1.29
C ALA A 35 -13.04 -4.71 -0.65
N MET A 36 -14.10 -4.21 0.00
CA MET A 36 -15.12 -5.09 0.61
C MET A 36 -15.92 -5.84 -0.44
N LEU A 37 -16.34 -5.16 -1.52
CA LEU A 37 -17.00 -5.80 -2.65
C LEU A 37 -16.05 -6.76 -3.37
N GLY A 38 -14.78 -6.39 -3.54
CA GLY A 38 -13.74 -7.27 -4.07
C GLY A 38 -13.59 -8.53 -3.24
N ALA A 39 -13.61 -8.43 -1.91
CA ALA A 39 -13.54 -9.58 -1.02
C ALA A 39 -14.74 -10.53 -1.21
N ALA A 40 -15.95 -9.97 -1.32
CA ALA A 40 -17.14 -10.78 -1.56
C ALA A 40 -17.06 -11.54 -2.89
N LEU A 41 -16.75 -10.83 -3.99
CA LEU A 41 -16.68 -11.44 -5.31
C LEU A 41 -15.58 -12.52 -5.40
N LEU A 42 -14.38 -12.23 -4.87
CA LEU A 42 -13.26 -13.18 -4.96
C LEU A 42 -13.40 -14.38 -4.03
N SER A 43 -14.09 -14.24 -2.90
CA SER A 43 -14.41 -15.39 -2.02
C SER A 43 -15.33 -16.41 -2.68
N GLU A 44 -16.14 -15.98 -3.65
CA GLU A 44 -17.01 -16.88 -4.44
C GLU A 44 -16.28 -17.43 -5.68
N LEU A 45 -15.36 -16.66 -6.26
CA LEU A 45 -14.70 -16.98 -7.53
C LEU A 45 -13.47 -17.86 -7.37
N ILE A 46 -12.71 -17.71 -6.28
CA ILE A 46 -11.44 -18.41 -6.09
C ILE A 46 -11.71 -19.68 -5.26
N PRO A 47 -11.57 -20.87 -5.84
CA PRO A 47 -11.77 -22.11 -5.09
C PRO A 47 -10.71 -22.29 -4.00
N ALA A 48 -11.05 -23.08 -2.97
CA ALA A 48 -10.10 -23.49 -1.95
C ALA A 48 -8.92 -24.24 -2.60
N GLY A 49 -7.70 -23.99 -2.12
CA GLY A 49 -6.51 -24.63 -2.66
C GLY A 49 -6.05 -24.13 -4.04
N ALA A 50 -6.73 -23.15 -4.66
CA ALA A 50 -6.30 -22.61 -5.96
C ALA A 50 -4.83 -22.16 -5.94
N ASP A 51 -4.10 -22.48 -7.00
CA ASP A 51 -2.74 -21.93 -7.19
C ASP A 51 -2.83 -20.40 -7.34
N PRO A 52 -2.15 -19.62 -6.49
CA PRO A 52 -2.19 -18.16 -6.56
C PRO A 52 -1.64 -17.57 -7.86
N LEU A 53 -0.85 -18.30 -8.62
CA LEU A 53 -0.36 -17.91 -9.96
C LEU A 53 -1.10 -18.66 -11.08
N GLY A 54 -2.04 -19.53 -10.75
CA GLY A 54 -2.83 -20.32 -11.68
C GLY A 54 -4.02 -19.56 -12.30
N PRO A 55 -4.69 -20.20 -13.27
CA PRO A 55 -5.85 -19.61 -13.96
C PRO A 55 -7.06 -19.40 -13.07
N GLU A 56 -7.23 -20.19 -12.00
CA GLU A 56 -8.35 -20.13 -11.07
C GLU A 56 -8.27 -18.94 -10.10
N ASN A 57 -7.08 -18.40 -9.87
CA ASN A 57 -6.97 -17.16 -9.11
C ASN A 57 -7.54 -15.99 -9.93
N ALA A 58 -8.32 -15.12 -9.29
CA ALA A 58 -8.84 -13.91 -9.88
C ALA A 58 -8.07 -12.68 -9.40
N LEU A 59 -7.96 -11.67 -10.27
CA LEU A 59 -7.33 -10.37 -9.97
C LEU A 59 -8.38 -9.27 -10.15
N ALA A 60 -8.77 -8.58 -9.07
CA ALA A 60 -9.79 -7.55 -9.11
C ALA A 60 -9.23 -6.16 -8.85
N PHE A 61 -9.57 -5.19 -9.71
CA PHE A 61 -9.27 -3.77 -9.54
C PHE A 61 -10.54 -3.06 -9.07
N MET A 62 -10.55 -2.59 -7.83
CA MET A 62 -11.74 -2.09 -7.15
C MET A 62 -11.61 -0.61 -6.76
N PRO A 63 -12.32 0.32 -7.44
CA PRO A 63 -12.44 1.71 -7.00
C PRO A 63 -13.40 1.82 -5.83
N GLY A 64 -13.23 2.85 -5.00
CA GLY A 64 -14.11 3.03 -3.84
C GLY A 64 -15.50 3.59 -4.16
N ARG A 65 -16.45 3.39 -3.24
CA ARG A 65 -17.83 3.89 -3.35
C ARG A 65 -17.90 5.41 -3.45
N LEU A 66 -17.02 6.13 -2.75
CA LEU A 66 -16.98 7.60 -2.75
C LEU A 66 -16.18 8.18 -3.93
N THR A 67 -15.49 7.36 -4.72
CA THR A 67 -14.69 7.83 -5.85
C THR A 67 -15.60 8.43 -6.92
N GLY A 68 -15.36 9.70 -7.28
CA GLY A 68 -16.12 10.40 -8.30
C GLY A 68 -17.38 11.14 -7.81
N THR A 69 -17.81 10.94 -6.55
CA THR A 69 -19.02 11.54 -5.98
C THR A 69 -18.88 13.00 -5.56
N GLY A 70 -17.68 13.58 -5.64
CA GLY A 70 -17.34 14.87 -5.08
C GLY A 70 -16.72 14.81 -3.68
N ALA A 71 -16.69 13.63 -3.05
CA ALA A 71 -16.00 13.42 -1.78
C ALA A 71 -14.50 13.65 -1.92
N LEU A 72 -13.92 14.41 -1.00
CA LEU A 72 -12.47 14.64 -0.97
C LEU A 72 -11.71 13.48 -0.33
N MET A 73 -10.46 13.28 -0.76
CA MET A 73 -9.54 12.23 -0.30
C MET A 73 -10.00 10.79 -0.63
N THR A 74 -10.79 10.60 -1.69
CA THR A 74 -11.42 9.31 -2.07
C THR A 74 -11.01 8.83 -3.47
N GLY A 75 -9.79 9.11 -3.87
CA GLY A 75 -9.22 8.73 -5.17
C GLY A 75 -8.42 7.42 -5.14
N ARG A 76 -8.58 6.56 -4.13
CA ARG A 76 -7.81 5.31 -4.05
C ARG A 76 -8.58 4.13 -4.66
N TRP A 77 -7.83 3.19 -5.18
CA TRP A 77 -8.29 1.89 -5.63
C TRP A 77 -7.54 0.77 -4.90
N THR A 78 -8.15 -0.37 -4.81
CA THR A 78 -7.55 -1.56 -4.22
C THR A 78 -7.52 -2.68 -5.25
N VAL A 79 -6.37 -3.33 -5.41
CA VAL A 79 -6.28 -4.59 -6.15
C VAL A 79 -6.34 -5.74 -5.16
N CYS A 80 -7.16 -6.76 -5.49
CA CYS A 80 -7.42 -7.93 -4.65
C CYS A 80 -7.14 -9.21 -5.42
N ALA A 81 -6.57 -10.23 -4.75
CA ALA A 81 -6.31 -11.56 -5.28
C ALA A 81 -6.03 -12.56 -4.13
N LYS A 82 -5.90 -13.85 -4.43
CA LYS A 82 -5.15 -14.74 -3.56
C LYS A 82 -3.66 -14.41 -3.70
N SER A 83 -2.99 -14.14 -2.57
CA SER A 83 -1.58 -13.73 -2.54
C SER A 83 -0.66 -14.90 -2.80
N PRO A 84 0.27 -14.81 -3.77
CA PRO A 84 1.30 -15.83 -3.96
C PRO A 84 2.39 -15.78 -2.88
N LEU A 85 2.48 -14.68 -2.13
CA LEU A 85 3.44 -14.51 -1.04
C LEU A 85 2.95 -15.17 0.25
N THR A 86 1.65 -15.03 0.58
CA THR A 86 1.10 -15.49 1.85
C THR A 86 0.18 -16.72 1.74
N GLY A 87 -0.22 -17.10 0.54
CA GLY A 87 -1.18 -18.18 0.29
C GLY A 87 -2.63 -17.83 0.66
N GLY A 88 -2.87 -16.70 1.30
CA GLY A 88 -4.18 -16.22 1.76
C GLY A 88 -4.68 -15.01 0.98
N TRP A 89 -5.57 -14.23 1.63
CA TRP A 89 -6.07 -12.97 1.08
C TRP A 89 -4.93 -12.00 0.82
N GLY A 90 -4.87 -11.48 -0.39
CA GLY A 90 -3.95 -10.45 -0.82
C GLY A 90 -4.70 -9.22 -1.31
N ASP A 91 -4.36 -8.08 -0.76
CA ASP A 91 -4.78 -6.80 -1.30
C ASP A 91 -3.67 -5.75 -1.25
N ALA A 92 -3.71 -4.80 -2.16
CA ALA A 92 -2.82 -3.64 -2.16
C ALA A 92 -3.59 -2.39 -2.59
N ASN A 93 -3.41 -1.30 -1.85
CA ASN A 93 -4.14 -0.06 -2.05
C ASN A 93 -3.23 1.01 -2.68
N CYS A 94 -3.73 1.70 -3.71
CA CYS A 94 -2.97 2.70 -4.44
C CYS A 94 -3.79 3.98 -4.66
N GLY A 95 -3.11 5.11 -4.73
CA GLY A 95 -3.71 6.39 -5.16
C GLY A 95 -3.58 6.60 -6.67
N GLY A 96 -3.62 7.85 -7.10
CA GLY A 96 -3.45 8.21 -8.51
C GLY A 96 -4.75 8.51 -9.24
N THR A 97 -4.82 8.13 -10.51
CA THR A 97 -5.94 8.47 -11.42
C THR A 97 -6.76 7.27 -11.88
N LEU A 98 -6.36 6.03 -11.56
CA LEU A 98 -7.03 4.83 -12.04
C LEU A 98 -8.45 4.65 -11.45
N ALA A 99 -8.64 4.92 -10.15
CA ALA A 99 -9.94 4.75 -9.51
C ALA A 99 -11.07 5.54 -10.21
N PRO A 100 -10.94 6.87 -10.44
CA PRO A 100 -11.97 7.60 -11.18
C PRO A 100 -12.09 7.16 -12.64
N ALA A 101 -11.04 6.64 -13.27
CA ALA A 101 -11.12 6.14 -14.63
C ALA A 101 -11.99 4.89 -14.71
N ILE A 102 -11.84 3.91 -13.80
CA ILE A 102 -12.72 2.75 -13.70
C ILE A 102 -14.18 3.19 -13.55
N LYS A 103 -14.46 4.11 -12.64
CA LYS A 103 -15.82 4.64 -12.42
C LYS A 103 -16.39 5.31 -13.67
N ARG A 104 -15.58 6.10 -14.37
CA ARG A 104 -15.99 6.78 -15.60
C ARG A 104 -16.16 5.86 -16.80
N CYS A 105 -15.57 4.65 -16.79
CA CYS A 105 -15.92 3.59 -17.73
C CYS A 105 -17.31 3.00 -17.42
N GLY A 106 -17.86 3.27 -16.25
CA GLY A 106 -19.18 2.80 -15.79
C GLY A 106 -19.11 1.55 -14.97
N TRP A 107 -17.98 1.31 -14.29
CA TRP A 107 -17.78 0.08 -13.51
C TRP A 107 -17.44 0.39 -12.04
N ASP A 108 -17.89 -0.51 -11.18
CA ASP A 108 -17.53 -0.55 -9.75
C ASP A 108 -16.35 -1.49 -9.48
N GLY A 109 -15.83 -2.11 -10.52
CA GLY A 109 -14.66 -2.97 -10.48
C GLY A 109 -14.39 -3.63 -11.83
N ILE A 110 -13.18 -4.19 -11.95
CA ILE A 110 -12.77 -5.03 -13.08
C ILE A 110 -12.17 -6.30 -12.49
N VAL A 111 -12.68 -7.47 -12.89
CA VAL A 111 -12.21 -8.78 -12.42
C VAL A 111 -11.62 -9.55 -13.59
N PHE A 112 -10.34 -9.90 -13.50
CA PHE A 112 -9.62 -10.69 -14.48
C PHE A 112 -9.49 -12.14 -13.99
N THR A 113 -9.88 -13.10 -14.84
CA THR A 113 -9.75 -14.54 -14.64
C THR A 113 -8.97 -15.19 -15.79
N GLY A 114 -8.61 -16.46 -15.67
CA GLY A 114 -7.86 -17.16 -16.70
C GLY A 114 -6.44 -16.65 -16.90
N ILE A 115 -5.80 -17.08 -17.97
CA ILE A 115 -4.45 -16.67 -18.40
C ILE A 115 -4.48 -16.42 -19.90
N ALA A 116 -4.04 -15.24 -20.33
CA ALA A 116 -3.98 -14.90 -21.76
C ALA A 116 -2.97 -15.80 -22.52
N PRO A 117 -3.25 -16.20 -23.76
CA PRO A 117 -2.31 -17.01 -24.56
C PRO A 117 -1.01 -16.27 -24.88
N LYS A 118 -1.05 -14.94 -24.91
CA LYS A 118 0.10 -14.04 -25.10
C LYS A 118 -0.09 -12.78 -24.24
N PRO A 119 0.94 -11.95 -24.06
CA PRO A 119 0.81 -10.69 -23.33
C PRO A 119 -0.25 -9.78 -23.91
N VAL A 120 -1.09 -9.18 -23.04
CA VAL A 120 -2.18 -8.30 -23.43
C VAL A 120 -2.22 -7.02 -22.61
N VAL A 121 -2.77 -5.95 -23.21
CA VAL A 121 -3.28 -4.76 -22.52
C VAL A 121 -4.80 -4.83 -22.52
N PHE A 122 -5.43 -4.63 -21.37
CA PHE A 122 -6.87 -4.37 -21.31
C PHE A 122 -7.13 -2.89 -21.51
N VAL A 123 -7.94 -2.55 -22.48
CA VAL A 123 -8.22 -1.17 -22.90
C VAL A 123 -9.72 -0.90 -22.83
N CYS A 124 -10.10 0.27 -22.30
CA CYS A 124 -11.47 0.78 -22.41
C CYS A 124 -11.46 2.28 -22.77
N ASP A 125 -12.02 2.59 -23.90
CA ASP A 125 -12.25 3.95 -24.42
C ASP A 125 -13.68 4.09 -24.95
N GLU A 126 -13.94 5.07 -25.82
CA GLU A 126 -15.25 5.30 -26.44
C GLU A 126 -15.72 4.13 -27.33
N ARG A 127 -14.80 3.26 -27.76
CA ARG A 127 -15.10 2.05 -28.57
C ARG A 127 -15.49 0.87 -27.71
N GLY A 128 -15.42 1.01 -26.39
CA GLY A 128 -15.71 -0.04 -25.41
C GLY A 128 -14.47 -0.84 -24.97
N PRO A 129 -14.70 -1.84 -24.09
CA PRO A 129 -13.62 -2.66 -23.53
C PRO A 129 -13.12 -3.69 -24.57
N ARG A 130 -11.80 -3.94 -24.56
CA ARG A 130 -11.14 -4.93 -25.42
C ARG A 130 -9.77 -5.33 -24.89
N LEU A 131 -9.23 -6.43 -25.42
CA LEU A 131 -7.86 -6.87 -25.20
C LEU A 131 -7.04 -6.53 -26.45
N GLU A 132 -5.86 -5.93 -26.26
CA GLU A 132 -4.90 -5.61 -27.31
C GLU A 132 -3.59 -6.38 -27.07
N ASP A 133 -2.87 -6.72 -28.15
CA ASP A 133 -1.58 -7.40 -28.06
C ASP A 133 -0.53 -6.52 -27.38
N ALA A 134 0.17 -7.05 -26.41
CA ALA A 134 1.22 -6.39 -25.66
C ALA A 134 2.59 -7.09 -25.78
N SER A 135 2.78 -7.96 -26.77
CA SER A 135 4.02 -8.74 -26.92
C SER A 135 5.26 -7.84 -27.02
N GLU A 136 5.15 -6.68 -27.68
CA GLU A 136 6.24 -5.70 -27.79
C GLU A 136 6.49 -4.88 -26.51
N LEU A 137 5.55 -4.91 -25.58
CA LEU A 137 5.68 -4.24 -24.27
C LEU A 137 6.27 -5.14 -23.21
N TRP A 138 6.27 -6.47 -23.44
CA TRP A 138 6.80 -7.44 -22.50
C TRP A 138 8.31 -7.32 -22.40
N GLY A 139 8.83 -7.24 -21.18
CA GLY A 139 10.25 -6.97 -20.88
C GLY A 139 10.56 -5.50 -20.62
N LEU A 140 9.68 -4.57 -21.01
CA LEU A 140 9.86 -3.15 -20.72
C LEU A 140 9.55 -2.85 -19.25
N ASP A 141 10.24 -1.84 -18.71
CA ASP A 141 9.97 -1.37 -17.34
C ASP A 141 8.59 -0.68 -17.25
N ALA A 142 8.11 -0.50 -16.01
CA ALA A 142 6.77 0.04 -15.76
C ALA A 142 6.58 1.46 -16.31
N VAL A 143 7.60 2.32 -16.18
CA VAL A 143 7.55 3.72 -16.63
C VAL A 143 7.56 3.80 -18.17
N GLU A 144 8.43 3.02 -18.81
CA GLU A 144 8.49 2.93 -20.26
C GLU A 144 7.20 2.34 -20.84
N THR A 145 6.66 1.29 -20.22
CA THR A 145 5.39 0.69 -20.63
C THR A 145 4.25 1.70 -20.57
N GLU A 146 4.12 2.43 -19.46
CA GLU A 146 3.08 3.47 -19.32
C GLU A 146 3.21 4.56 -20.41
N GLY A 147 4.44 4.99 -20.69
CA GLY A 147 4.74 5.96 -21.75
C GLY A 147 4.35 5.47 -23.14
N ARG A 148 4.67 4.21 -23.49
CA ARG A 148 4.34 3.61 -24.79
C ARG A 148 2.84 3.38 -24.95
N VAL A 149 2.16 2.88 -23.92
CA VAL A 149 0.70 2.72 -23.95
C VAL A 149 0.01 4.08 -24.13
N ALA A 150 0.46 5.12 -23.43
CA ALA A 150 -0.08 6.48 -23.60
C ALA A 150 0.15 7.05 -25.00
N ALA A 151 1.33 6.80 -25.60
CA ALA A 151 1.66 7.23 -26.96
C ALA A 151 0.79 6.50 -27.99
N SER A 152 0.65 5.17 -27.89
CA SER A 152 -0.23 4.37 -28.76
C SER A 152 -1.69 4.80 -28.65
N TRP A 153 -2.15 5.11 -27.43
CA TRP A 153 -3.50 5.64 -27.20
C TRP A 153 -3.75 6.93 -27.96
N THR A 154 -2.81 7.87 -27.89
CA THR A 154 -2.90 9.17 -28.61
C THR A 154 -2.86 8.98 -30.11
N ALA A 155 -1.95 8.13 -30.62
CA ALA A 155 -1.84 7.80 -32.04
C ALA A 155 -3.11 7.11 -32.59
N GLY A 156 -3.77 6.31 -31.76
CA GLY A 156 -5.05 5.65 -32.08
C GLY A 156 -6.27 6.56 -32.02
N GLY A 157 -6.10 7.87 -31.83
CA GLY A 157 -7.16 8.88 -31.83
C GLY A 157 -7.93 9.00 -30.51
N GLY A 158 -7.39 8.47 -29.41
CA GLY A 158 -8.00 8.61 -28.09
C GLY A 158 -8.09 10.08 -27.65
N LYS A 159 -9.30 10.56 -27.37
CA LYS A 159 -9.57 11.98 -27.04
C LYS A 159 -9.29 12.32 -25.59
N LEU A 160 -9.49 11.37 -24.70
CA LEU A 160 -9.27 11.54 -23.25
C LEU A 160 -7.90 10.95 -22.89
N LYS A 161 -7.21 11.58 -21.93
CA LYS A 161 -5.98 11.02 -21.36
C LYS A 161 -6.29 9.72 -20.61
N PRO A 162 -5.64 8.59 -20.93
CA PRO A 162 -5.85 7.35 -20.22
C PRO A 162 -5.21 7.37 -18.82
N ALA A 163 -5.87 6.71 -17.86
CA ALA A 163 -5.22 6.25 -16.66
C ALA A 163 -4.68 4.83 -16.93
N ILE A 164 -3.41 4.60 -16.61
CA ILE A 164 -2.72 3.37 -16.94
C ILE A 164 -2.19 2.73 -15.67
N ALA A 165 -2.46 1.44 -15.48
CA ALA A 165 -1.80 0.61 -14.48
C ALA A 165 -1.00 -0.49 -15.19
N THR A 166 0.22 -0.78 -14.73
CA THR A 166 1.11 -1.72 -15.42
C THR A 166 2.04 -2.45 -14.45
N ILE A 167 2.57 -3.57 -14.90
CA ILE A 167 3.67 -4.28 -14.23
C ILE A 167 5.00 -4.03 -14.94
N GLY A 168 6.07 -4.05 -14.17
CA GLY A 168 7.44 -4.08 -14.68
C GLY A 168 7.99 -5.51 -14.78
N PRO A 169 9.30 -5.65 -15.13
CA PRO A 169 9.96 -6.95 -15.30
C PRO A 169 9.88 -7.88 -14.08
N ALA A 170 9.79 -7.34 -12.86
CA ALA A 170 9.64 -8.16 -11.66
C ALA A 170 8.30 -8.91 -11.64
N GLY A 171 7.20 -8.26 -12.05
CA GLY A 171 5.89 -8.90 -12.18
C GLY A 171 5.88 -9.95 -13.28
N GLU A 172 6.49 -9.66 -14.43
CA GLU A 172 6.61 -10.60 -15.57
C GLU A 172 7.42 -11.85 -15.20
N LYS A 173 8.47 -11.69 -14.38
CA LYS A 173 9.29 -12.77 -13.84
C LYS A 173 8.70 -13.40 -12.57
N LEU A 174 7.46 -13.08 -12.23
CA LEU A 174 6.70 -13.65 -11.11
C LEU A 174 7.37 -13.46 -9.74
N SER A 175 8.08 -12.37 -9.53
CA SER A 175 8.62 -12.05 -8.20
C SER A 175 7.46 -11.86 -7.21
N LEU A 176 7.46 -12.62 -6.10
CA LEU A 176 6.38 -12.60 -5.10
C LEU A 176 6.29 -11.29 -4.32
N ILE A 177 7.30 -10.43 -4.45
CA ILE A 177 7.34 -9.08 -3.90
C ILE A 177 7.12 -8.00 -4.96
N SER A 178 6.53 -8.37 -6.10
CA SER A 178 6.19 -7.41 -7.15
C SER A 178 4.80 -6.81 -6.97
N GLY A 179 4.64 -5.58 -7.48
CA GLY A 179 3.41 -4.79 -7.42
C GLY A 179 2.98 -4.24 -8.77
N ILE A 180 1.93 -3.42 -8.76
CA ILE A 180 1.33 -2.79 -9.92
C ILE A 180 1.50 -1.28 -9.82
N SER A 181 2.10 -0.67 -10.85
CA SER A 181 2.36 0.77 -10.95
C SER A 181 1.24 1.50 -11.67
N ASN A 182 0.98 2.76 -11.30
CA ASN A 182 0.25 3.72 -12.12
C ASN A 182 0.78 5.14 -11.93
N ASP A 183 0.45 6.05 -12.85
CA ASP A 183 0.87 7.46 -12.81
C ASP A 183 2.40 7.62 -12.62
N GLY A 184 3.22 6.82 -13.30
CA GLY A 184 4.68 6.95 -13.30
C GLY A 184 5.37 6.60 -11.99
N GLY A 185 4.73 5.85 -11.07
CA GLY A 185 5.34 5.42 -9.82
C GLY A 185 4.44 5.50 -8.59
N ARG A 186 3.12 5.55 -8.75
CA ARG A 186 2.17 5.20 -7.69
C ARG A 186 2.00 3.68 -7.68
N TYR A 187 2.06 3.08 -6.50
CA TYR A 187 2.21 1.63 -6.39
C TYR A 187 1.12 0.97 -5.54
N ALA A 188 0.54 -0.11 -6.09
CA ALA A 188 -0.12 -1.16 -5.35
C ALA A 188 0.94 -2.26 -5.13
N ALA A 189 1.73 -2.14 -4.06
CA ALA A 189 3.02 -2.83 -3.93
C ALA A 189 2.96 -4.18 -3.21
N ARG A 190 2.06 -4.33 -2.24
CA ARG A 190 2.07 -5.46 -1.30
C ARG A 190 1.37 -6.70 -1.85
N SER A 191 1.54 -7.85 -1.15
CA SER A 191 0.85 -9.13 -1.41
C SER A 191 1.19 -9.83 -2.73
N GLY A 192 2.23 -9.41 -3.44
CA GLY A 192 2.66 -10.05 -4.69
C GLY A 192 1.66 -9.91 -5.85
N VAL A 193 0.80 -8.88 -5.82
CA VAL A 193 -0.23 -8.68 -6.86
C VAL A 193 0.34 -8.45 -8.26
N GLY A 194 1.58 -7.96 -8.35
CA GLY A 194 2.30 -7.85 -9.62
C GLY A 194 2.59 -9.21 -10.26
N ALA A 195 2.97 -10.21 -9.45
CA ALA A 195 3.18 -11.58 -9.91
C ALA A 195 1.86 -12.22 -10.38
N VAL A 196 0.74 -11.96 -9.68
CA VAL A 196 -0.59 -12.43 -10.13
C VAL A 196 -0.96 -11.81 -11.47
N MET A 197 -0.71 -10.50 -11.67
CA MET A 197 -0.96 -9.84 -12.95
C MET A 197 -0.04 -10.40 -14.06
N GLY A 198 1.23 -10.66 -13.73
CA GLY A 198 2.23 -11.25 -14.64
C GLY A 198 1.89 -12.67 -15.05
N SER A 199 1.47 -13.54 -14.10
CA SER A 199 1.07 -14.91 -14.39
C SER A 199 -0.11 -14.98 -15.35
N LYS A 200 -1.00 -13.98 -15.31
CA LYS A 200 -2.12 -13.82 -16.24
C LYS A 200 -1.73 -13.25 -17.61
N ARG A 201 -0.45 -12.90 -17.79
CA ARG A 201 0.08 -12.20 -18.98
C ARG A 201 -0.65 -10.88 -19.27
N LEU A 202 -1.19 -10.24 -18.24
CA LEU A 202 -1.80 -8.92 -18.32
C LEU A 202 -0.71 -7.87 -18.09
N LYS A 203 -0.22 -7.24 -19.16
CA LYS A 203 0.88 -6.26 -19.05
C LYS A 203 0.41 -4.92 -18.50
N ALA A 204 -0.77 -4.47 -18.93
CA ALA A 204 -1.31 -3.18 -18.50
C ALA A 204 -2.84 -3.14 -18.58
N VAL A 205 -3.41 -2.17 -17.85
CA VAL A 205 -4.81 -1.75 -17.90
C VAL A 205 -4.82 -0.27 -18.24
N ALA A 206 -5.46 0.13 -19.34
CA ALA A 206 -5.54 1.50 -19.85
C ALA A 206 -6.98 1.95 -20.02
N LEU A 207 -7.40 2.97 -19.27
CA LEU A 207 -8.82 3.34 -19.14
C LEU A 207 -9.04 4.84 -19.35
N ALA A 208 -10.03 5.20 -20.16
CA ALA A 208 -10.52 6.57 -20.28
C ALA A 208 -12.03 6.58 -20.55
N GLY A 209 -12.79 6.71 -19.51
CA GLY A 209 -14.25 6.84 -19.57
C GLY A 209 -14.74 8.26 -19.29
N SER A 210 -15.99 8.53 -19.69
CA SER A 210 -16.66 9.83 -19.49
C SER A 210 -18.02 9.72 -18.79
N LYS A 211 -18.44 8.51 -18.36
CA LYS A 211 -19.72 8.33 -17.67
C LYS A 211 -19.73 9.13 -16.36
N PRO A 212 -20.81 9.83 -16.05
CA PRO A 212 -20.92 10.61 -14.82
C PRO A 212 -20.98 9.69 -13.59
N VAL A 213 -20.42 10.19 -12.48
CA VAL A 213 -20.52 9.58 -11.16
C VAL A 213 -21.09 10.66 -10.21
N GLY A 214 -22.04 10.31 -9.37
CA GLY A 214 -22.65 11.27 -8.47
C GLY A 214 -23.01 10.68 -7.10
N ALA A 215 -23.28 11.53 -6.13
CA ALA A 215 -23.79 11.17 -4.82
C ALA A 215 -25.33 11.13 -4.84
N ALA A 216 -25.94 10.42 -3.88
CA ALA A 216 -27.39 10.44 -3.65
C ALA A 216 -27.84 11.83 -3.20
N ASP A 217 -27.05 12.47 -2.33
CA ASP A 217 -27.20 13.87 -1.93
C ASP A 217 -25.97 14.69 -2.33
N PRO A 218 -25.95 15.28 -3.54
CA PRO A 218 -24.82 16.06 -4.04
C PRO A 218 -24.56 17.35 -3.25
N GLU A 219 -25.61 17.98 -2.71
CA GLU A 219 -25.47 19.25 -1.95
C GLU A 219 -24.84 19.00 -0.59
N ALA A 220 -25.29 17.97 0.15
CA ALA A 220 -24.64 17.56 1.38
C ALA A 220 -23.17 17.17 1.14
N MET A 221 -22.88 16.40 0.08
CA MET A 221 -21.52 16.01 -0.28
C MET A 221 -20.63 17.22 -0.56
N LYS A 222 -21.14 18.20 -1.31
CA LYS A 222 -20.43 19.45 -1.61
C LYS A 222 -20.12 20.25 -0.35
N ALA A 223 -21.10 20.38 0.56
CA ALA A 223 -20.93 21.08 1.83
C ALA A 223 -19.88 20.42 2.72
N LEU A 224 -19.93 19.09 2.89
CA LEU A 224 -18.95 18.30 3.64
C LEU A 224 -17.54 18.44 3.07
N SER A 225 -17.40 18.34 1.76
CA SER A 225 -16.12 18.48 1.06
C SER A 225 -15.55 19.90 1.17
N ALA A 226 -16.39 20.93 1.05
CA ALA A 226 -15.98 22.33 1.21
C ALA A 226 -15.51 22.63 2.64
N SER A 227 -16.22 22.13 3.65
CA SER A 227 -15.84 22.27 5.06
C SER A 227 -14.47 21.61 5.33
N TYR A 228 -14.27 20.39 4.84
CA TYR A 228 -13.00 19.69 5.00
C TYR A 228 -11.85 20.41 4.27
N ALA A 229 -12.08 20.87 3.04
CA ALA A 229 -11.09 21.64 2.29
C ALA A 229 -10.69 22.93 3.02
N ALA A 230 -11.65 23.64 3.62
CA ALA A 230 -11.39 24.85 4.40
C ALA A 230 -10.53 24.53 5.64
N ALA A 231 -10.86 23.47 6.39
CA ALA A 231 -10.09 23.05 7.55
C ALA A 231 -8.63 22.71 7.17
N VAL A 232 -8.42 21.88 6.15
CA VAL A 232 -7.08 21.50 5.67
C VAL A 232 -6.29 22.72 5.16
N ASN A 233 -6.92 23.62 4.39
CA ASN A 233 -6.26 24.80 3.83
C ASN A 233 -5.97 25.86 4.89
N GLY A 234 -6.71 25.86 6.00
CA GLY A 234 -6.48 26.73 7.16
C GLY A 234 -5.18 26.42 7.90
N VAL A 235 -4.67 25.19 7.79
CA VAL A 235 -3.43 24.79 8.46
C VAL A 235 -2.20 25.36 7.74
N LYS A 236 -1.49 26.25 8.44
CA LYS A 236 -0.24 26.87 7.97
C LYS A 236 0.88 26.53 8.95
N LEU A 237 1.91 25.86 8.48
CA LEU A 237 3.14 25.66 9.26
C LEU A 237 4.01 26.91 9.19
N PRO A 238 4.53 27.41 10.34
CA PRO A 238 5.46 28.52 10.34
C PRO A 238 6.68 28.25 9.44
N GLY A 239 7.19 29.28 8.78
CA GLY A 239 8.32 29.15 7.86
C GLY A 239 9.62 28.66 8.51
N PHE A 240 9.78 28.93 9.82
CA PHE A 240 10.92 28.46 10.61
C PHE A 240 10.82 26.99 11.03
N PHE A 241 9.64 26.36 10.91
CA PHE A 241 9.46 24.94 11.22
C PHE A 241 10.14 24.09 10.15
N ARG A 242 11.32 23.54 10.47
CA ARG A 242 12.19 22.78 9.59
C ARG A 242 12.26 21.32 10.00
N GLY A 243 12.90 20.47 9.17
CA GLY A 243 13.09 19.04 9.45
C GLY A 243 13.71 18.77 10.83
N ARG A 244 14.61 19.64 11.31
CA ARG A 244 15.16 19.55 12.67
C ARG A 244 14.10 19.69 13.78
N ALA A 245 13.04 20.45 13.55
CA ALA A 245 11.94 20.55 14.50
C ALA A 245 11.14 19.22 14.58
N LEU A 246 11.08 18.45 13.49
CA LEU A 246 10.51 17.10 13.48
C LEU A 246 11.32 16.15 14.38
N THR A 247 12.63 16.29 14.44
CA THR A 247 13.48 15.50 15.35
C THR A 247 13.18 15.82 16.81
N LEU A 248 12.99 17.11 17.15
CA LEU A 248 12.54 17.50 18.49
C LEU A 248 11.15 16.92 18.80
N MET A 249 10.22 17.00 17.86
CA MET A 249 8.91 16.40 17.97
C MET A 249 9.00 14.88 18.18
N GLY A 250 9.87 14.18 17.42
CA GLY A 250 10.12 12.75 17.61
C GLY A 250 10.61 12.41 19.02
N ARG A 251 11.52 13.24 19.58
CA ARG A 251 11.96 13.10 20.98
C ARG A 251 10.80 13.28 21.96
N LEU A 252 9.95 14.28 21.74
CA LEU A 252 8.79 14.54 22.59
C LEU A 252 7.74 13.40 22.48
N LEU A 253 7.52 12.86 21.27
CA LEU A 253 6.62 11.70 21.06
C LEU A 253 7.19 10.41 21.66
N GLY A 254 8.51 10.27 21.72
CA GLY A 254 9.17 9.19 22.45
C GLY A 254 9.15 9.34 23.97
N MET A 255 8.58 10.45 24.50
CA MET A 255 8.41 10.64 25.94
C MET A 255 7.39 9.68 26.53
N LYS A 256 7.49 9.48 27.84
CA LYS A 256 6.62 8.56 28.60
C LYS A 256 5.12 8.92 28.59
N THR A 257 4.74 10.10 28.11
CA THR A 257 3.36 10.61 28.12
C THR A 257 2.86 10.85 26.70
N VAL A 258 1.72 10.27 26.38
CA VAL A 258 1.00 10.47 25.11
C VAL A 258 -0.04 11.58 25.27
N LEU A 259 -0.09 12.49 24.31
CA LEU A 259 -1.04 13.62 24.28
C LEU A 259 -2.05 13.41 23.13
N PRO A 260 -3.36 13.46 23.38
CA PRO A 260 -4.37 13.41 22.33
C PRO A 260 -4.44 14.74 21.59
N LEU A 261 -3.64 14.87 20.53
CA LEU A 261 -3.57 16.07 19.70
C LEU A 261 -4.72 16.13 18.67
N ASP A 262 -5.01 17.32 18.15
CA ASP A 262 -5.90 17.47 17.00
C ASP A 262 -5.18 17.06 15.71
N GLY A 263 -5.74 16.06 15.02
CA GLY A 263 -5.15 15.49 13.81
C GLY A 263 -5.01 16.47 12.66
N ILE A 264 -5.81 17.56 12.61
CA ILE A 264 -5.77 18.51 11.48
C ILE A 264 -4.37 19.11 11.24
N LEU A 265 -3.57 19.25 12.30
CA LEU A 265 -2.20 19.78 12.22
C LEU A 265 -1.29 18.91 11.33
N VAL A 266 -1.57 17.62 11.24
CA VAL A 266 -0.84 16.66 10.41
C VAL A 266 -0.98 17.00 8.93
N ALA A 267 -2.10 17.62 8.50
CA ALA A 267 -2.29 18.05 7.12
C ALA A 267 -1.21 19.02 6.63
N GLY A 268 -0.74 19.94 7.50
CA GLY A 268 0.35 20.86 7.18
C GLY A 268 1.69 20.14 7.02
N ILE A 269 1.96 19.14 7.88
CA ILE A 269 3.16 18.30 7.84
C ILE A 269 3.19 17.50 6.54
N PHE A 270 2.11 16.78 6.22
CA PHE A 270 2.02 16.01 4.98
C PHE A 270 2.10 16.89 3.72
N ARG A 271 1.48 18.07 3.73
CA ARG A 271 1.57 18.99 2.59
C ARG A 271 3.00 19.43 2.33
N ARG A 272 3.78 19.64 3.39
CA ARG A 272 5.17 20.10 3.27
C ARG A 272 6.12 18.98 2.87
N TRP A 273 6.12 17.86 3.60
CA TRP A 273 7.10 16.79 3.45
C TRP A 273 6.52 15.50 2.88
N GLY A 274 5.21 15.27 2.98
CA GLY A 274 4.65 13.94 2.76
C GLY A 274 5.04 13.01 3.91
N THR A 275 5.16 11.73 3.63
CA THR A 275 5.49 10.70 4.63
C THR A 275 6.92 10.81 5.17
N ILE A 276 7.84 11.42 4.40
CA ILE A 276 9.25 11.54 4.79
C ILE A 276 9.48 12.41 6.03
N TYR A 277 8.44 13.10 6.55
CA TYR A 277 8.55 13.80 7.84
C TYR A 277 9.07 12.84 8.95
N ASN A 278 8.79 11.56 8.81
CA ASN A 278 9.16 10.53 9.79
C ASN A 278 10.63 10.06 9.66
N ASN A 279 11.36 10.42 8.60
CA ASN A 279 12.72 9.92 8.35
C ASN A 279 13.67 10.10 9.55
N MET A 280 13.63 11.26 10.20
CA MET A 280 14.44 11.51 11.41
C MET A 280 13.65 11.29 12.70
N ALA A 281 12.37 11.67 12.71
CA ALA A 281 11.52 11.54 13.89
C ALA A 281 11.34 10.07 14.29
N GLY A 282 11.11 9.19 13.33
CA GLY A 282 10.93 7.75 13.55
C GLY A 282 12.19 7.06 14.07
N ILE A 283 13.38 7.47 13.62
CA ILE A 283 14.64 6.93 14.15
C ILE A 283 14.82 7.34 15.62
N VAL A 284 14.55 8.61 15.91
CA VAL A 284 14.79 9.17 17.25
C VAL A 284 13.81 8.63 18.30
N ASN A 285 12.56 8.36 17.91
CA ASN A 285 11.55 7.81 18.82
C ASN A 285 11.52 6.27 18.86
N GLY A 286 12.29 5.61 17.97
CA GLY A 286 12.35 4.15 17.91
C GLY A 286 11.32 3.48 17.00
N ASP A 287 10.54 4.27 16.22
CA ASP A 287 9.56 3.76 15.27
C ASP A 287 10.20 3.18 14.00
N SER A 288 11.32 3.77 13.54
CA SER A 288 12.01 3.29 12.35
C SER A 288 12.91 2.09 12.67
N PRO A 289 12.78 0.95 11.98
CA PRO A 289 13.69 -0.17 12.16
C PRO A 289 15.10 0.17 11.65
N VAL A 290 16.10 -0.33 12.37
CA VAL A 290 17.51 -0.12 12.09
C VAL A 290 18.22 -1.47 12.02
N LYS A 291 19.16 -1.66 11.09
CA LYS A 291 20.01 -2.85 10.96
C LYS A 291 19.18 -4.16 11.05
N ASN A 292 18.35 -4.41 10.06
CA ASN A 292 17.43 -5.56 10.04
C ASN A 292 16.67 -5.76 11.36
N TRP A 293 16.12 -4.67 11.95
CA TRP A 293 15.36 -4.65 13.22
C TRP A 293 16.16 -4.98 14.48
N ALA A 294 17.46 -5.31 14.34
CA ALA A 294 18.34 -5.63 15.46
C ALA A 294 19.03 -4.40 16.07
N GLY A 295 19.04 -3.29 15.33
CA GLY A 295 19.70 -2.05 15.74
C GLY A 295 18.77 -1.03 16.43
N SER A 296 19.32 0.14 16.67
CA SER A 296 18.64 1.28 17.32
C SER A 296 19.22 2.61 16.84
N VAL A 297 18.74 3.72 17.42
CA VAL A 297 19.31 5.05 17.18
C VAL A 297 20.82 5.15 17.52
N LYS A 298 21.35 4.22 18.32
CA LYS A 298 22.79 4.16 18.63
C LYS A 298 23.62 3.70 17.43
N ASP A 299 23.05 2.86 16.60
CA ASP A 299 23.68 2.30 15.40
C ASP A 299 23.53 3.24 14.19
N PHE A 300 22.52 4.13 14.24
CA PHE A 300 22.24 5.13 13.21
C PHE A 300 22.08 6.53 13.81
N GLY A 301 23.17 7.06 14.37
CA GLY A 301 23.23 8.28 15.18
C GLY A 301 22.97 9.58 14.39
N PRO A 302 23.05 10.75 15.11
CA PRO A 302 22.70 12.06 14.56
C PRO A 302 23.41 12.44 13.26
N GLU A 303 24.68 12.08 13.12
CA GLU A 303 25.47 12.37 11.93
C GLU A 303 24.96 11.62 10.69
N ARG A 304 24.39 10.44 10.89
CA ARG A 304 23.84 9.60 9.82
C ARG A 304 22.41 10.01 9.48
N TYR A 305 21.48 10.03 10.46
CA TYR A 305 20.10 10.35 10.16
C TYR A 305 19.89 11.78 9.67
N ALA A 306 20.77 12.74 10.03
CA ALA A 306 20.71 14.10 9.48
C ALA A 306 20.98 14.17 7.97
N LYS A 307 21.61 13.15 7.38
CA LYS A 307 21.76 13.05 5.92
C LYS A 307 20.45 12.71 5.22
N LEU A 308 19.50 12.09 5.93
CA LEU A 308 18.15 11.75 5.46
C LEU A 308 17.10 12.81 5.84
N ASP A 309 17.53 14.03 6.18
CA ASP A 309 16.66 15.16 6.54
C ASP A 309 15.59 15.37 5.44
N PRO A 310 14.30 15.39 5.79
CA PRO A 310 13.21 15.60 4.84
C PRO A 310 13.33 16.93 4.07
N ASP A 311 13.92 17.98 4.65
CA ASP A 311 14.14 19.24 3.92
C ASP A 311 15.14 19.07 2.76
N ARG A 312 16.13 18.17 2.87
CA ARG A 312 17.05 17.85 1.77
C ARG A 312 16.37 17.13 0.61
N ILE A 313 15.38 16.29 0.92
CA ILE A 313 14.59 15.59 -0.11
C ILE A 313 13.63 16.57 -0.78
N VAL A 314 12.90 17.38 0.01
CA VAL A 314 11.99 18.40 -0.52
C VAL A 314 12.71 19.44 -1.37
N ALA A 315 13.97 19.77 -1.03
CA ALA A 315 14.79 20.68 -1.86
C ALA A 315 15.04 20.16 -3.28
N ARG A 316 14.90 18.84 -3.51
CA ARG A 316 15.00 18.20 -4.84
C ARG A 316 13.67 18.15 -5.59
N GLU A 317 12.52 18.50 -4.94
CA GLU A 317 11.21 18.51 -5.60
C GLU A 317 11.14 19.54 -6.73
N ARG A 318 10.72 19.08 -7.91
CA ARG A 318 10.42 19.92 -9.06
C ARG A 318 9.00 20.42 -9.04
N ARG A 319 8.06 19.56 -8.64
CA ARG A 319 6.65 19.89 -8.48
C ARG A 319 5.96 18.97 -7.47
N LYS A 320 4.86 19.46 -6.89
CA LYS A 320 3.98 18.65 -6.06
C LYS A 320 3.09 17.75 -6.92
N TYR A 321 2.88 16.52 -6.46
CA TYR A 321 1.93 15.59 -7.03
C TYR A 321 0.73 15.41 -6.12
N ARG A 322 -0.46 15.26 -6.71
CA ARG A 322 -1.72 15.02 -5.99
C ARG A 322 -2.49 13.88 -6.64
N CYS A 323 -2.98 12.94 -5.81
CA CYS A 323 -3.97 11.97 -6.25
C CYS A 323 -5.31 12.64 -6.57
N TYR A 324 -6.20 11.92 -7.26
CA TYR A 324 -7.56 12.40 -7.52
C TYR A 324 -8.26 12.83 -6.22
N SER A 325 -9.01 13.94 -6.26
CA SER A 325 -9.75 14.54 -5.13
C SER A 325 -8.92 14.86 -3.86
N CYS A 326 -7.58 14.91 -3.95
CA CYS A 326 -6.71 15.15 -2.80
C CYS A 326 -6.48 16.65 -2.54
N VAL A 327 -6.76 17.10 -1.30
CA VAL A 327 -6.51 18.47 -0.84
C VAL A 327 -5.18 18.65 -0.09
N ILE A 328 -4.52 17.55 0.29
CA ILE A 328 -3.25 17.57 1.04
C ILE A 328 -2.06 17.73 0.07
N GLY A 329 -1.91 16.83 -0.90
CA GLY A 329 -0.78 16.86 -1.83
C GLY A 329 0.53 16.44 -1.17
N CYS A 330 0.57 15.23 -0.58
CA CYS A 330 1.74 14.67 0.11
C CYS A 330 2.85 14.24 -0.86
N GLY A 331 2.52 13.93 -2.12
CA GLY A 331 3.48 13.50 -3.13
C GLY A 331 4.30 14.65 -3.72
N GLY A 332 5.41 14.30 -4.34
CA GLY A 332 6.26 15.22 -5.09
C GLY A 332 6.99 14.46 -6.20
N GLU A 333 7.43 15.17 -7.22
CA GLU A 333 8.27 14.64 -8.29
C GLU A 333 9.66 15.27 -8.22
N VAL A 334 10.66 14.47 -8.47
CA VAL A 334 12.09 14.80 -8.42
C VAL A 334 12.76 14.35 -9.72
N ASP A 335 13.98 14.86 -9.99
CA ASP A 335 14.79 14.34 -11.09
C ASP A 335 15.17 12.87 -10.79
N ALA A 336 14.95 12.00 -11.75
CA ALA A 336 15.36 10.61 -11.67
C ALA A 336 16.86 10.46 -11.96
N PRO A 337 17.59 9.58 -11.27
CA PRO A 337 19.00 9.30 -11.56
C PRO A 337 19.29 8.92 -13.02
N SER A 338 18.38 8.24 -13.69
CA SER A 338 18.50 7.89 -15.12
C SER A 338 18.01 8.98 -16.09
N GLY A 339 17.55 10.11 -15.57
CA GLY A 339 16.97 11.21 -16.34
C GLY A 339 15.43 11.19 -16.36
N GLY A 340 14.84 12.36 -16.60
CA GLY A 340 13.39 12.58 -16.50
C GLY A 340 12.93 12.80 -15.07
N LEU A 341 11.63 12.61 -14.83
CA LEU A 341 11.00 12.79 -13.52
C LEU A 341 10.57 11.44 -12.94
N MET A 342 10.69 11.30 -11.63
CA MET A 342 10.13 10.19 -10.86
C MET A 342 9.41 10.71 -9.62
N HIS A 343 8.56 9.89 -9.01
CA HIS A 343 8.03 10.20 -7.67
C HIS A 343 9.17 10.19 -6.65
N LYS A 344 9.19 11.19 -5.77
CA LYS A 344 10.16 11.23 -4.66
C LYS A 344 10.00 10.00 -3.76
N PRO A 345 11.08 9.49 -3.15
CA PRO A 345 10.98 8.41 -2.17
C PRO A 345 10.00 8.77 -1.05
N GLU A 346 9.14 7.84 -0.67
CA GLU A 346 8.30 7.92 0.52
C GLU A 346 9.09 7.43 1.75
N TYR A 347 8.56 7.65 2.97
CA TYR A 347 9.20 7.23 4.21
C TYR A 347 9.57 5.73 4.22
N GLU A 348 8.65 4.88 3.79
CA GLU A 348 8.88 3.43 3.73
C GLU A 348 10.14 3.11 2.91
N THR A 349 10.31 3.73 1.75
CA THR A 349 11.49 3.56 0.90
C THR A 349 12.74 4.13 1.56
N CYS A 350 12.64 5.34 2.15
CA CYS A 350 13.77 5.97 2.83
C CYS A 350 14.25 5.14 4.03
N CYS A 351 13.34 4.50 4.75
CA CYS A 351 13.68 3.64 5.88
C CYS A 351 14.26 2.30 5.41
N ALA A 352 13.61 1.66 4.42
CA ALA A 352 14.02 0.36 3.89
C ALA A 352 15.41 0.37 3.25
N PHE A 353 15.77 1.44 2.52
CA PHE A 353 17.09 1.60 1.90
C PHE A 353 18.03 2.53 2.67
N GLY A 354 17.62 3.01 3.82
CA GLY A 354 18.39 3.87 4.73
C GLY A 354 18.76 3.13 6.02
N PRO A 355 18.14 3.49 7.16
CA PRO A 355 18.52 2.95 8.48
C PRO A 355 18.40 1.41 8.57
N LEU A 356 17.47 0.77 7.88
CA LEU A 356 17.35 -0.69 7.87
C LEU A 356 18.64 -1.37 7.38
N LEU A 357 19.33 -0.76 6.41
CA LEU A 357 20.60 -1.22 5.79
C LEU A 357 21.84 -0.52 6.37
N LEU A 358 21.67 0.33 7.39
CA LEU A 358 22.71 1.24 7.82
C LEU A 358 23.29 2.09 6.68
N ASN A 359 22.49 2.47 5.69
CA ASN A 359 22.88 3.36 4.61
C ASN A 359 22.44 4.80 4.92
N ASP A 360 23.36 5.75 4.82
CA ASP A 360 23.08 7.18 5.01
C ASP A 360 23.30 8.01 3.73
N ASP A 361 23.56 7.34 2.60
CA ASP A 361 23.68 7.97 1.30
C ASP A 361 22.33 8.16 0.64
N LEU A 362 21.90 9.42 0.53
CA LEU A 362 20.60 9.78 -0.02
C LEU A 362 20.49 9.48 -1.53
N ASP A 363 21.60 9.56 -2.27
CA ASP A 363 21.59 9.29 -3.71
C ASP A 363 21.37 7.81 -3.98
N THR A 364 21.90 6.93 -3.15
CA THR A 364 21.59 5.49 -3.16
C THR A 364 20.10 5.23 -2.90
N VAL A 365 19.48 5.94 -1.93
CA VAL A 365 18.03 5.81 -1.68
C VAL A 365 17.21 6.22 -2.92
N PHE A 366 17.59 7.31 -3.59
CA PHE A 366 16.93 7.77 -4.82
C PHE A 366 17.09 6.75 -5.97
N LEU A 367 18.29 6.20 -6.14
CA LEU A 367 18.54 5.19 -7.17
C LEU A 367 17.76 3.89 -6.90
N CYS A 368 17.73 3.41 -5.66
CA CYS A 368 16.95 2.23 -5.28
C CYS A 368 15.44 2.46 -5.47
N ASN A 369 14.94 3.65 -5.14
CA ASN A 369 13.55 4.03 -5.41
C ASN A 369 13.22 3.97 -6.91
N GLU A 370 14.09 4.49 -7.76
CA GLU A 370 13.91 4.44 -9.21
C GLU A 370 13.93 3.00 -9.74
N LEU A 371 14.94 2.22 -9.34
CA LEU A 371 15.09 0.83 -9.76
C LEU A 371 13.87 0.00 -9.38
N CYS A 372 13.37 0.12 -8.14
CA CYS A 372 12.17 -0.57 -7.68
C CYS A 372 10.93 -0.14 -8.47
N ASN A 373 10.74 1.17 -8.68
CA ASN A 373 9.58 1.70 -9.40
C ASN A 373 9.57 1.22 -10.86
N ARG A 374 10.71 1.25 -11.54
CA ARG A 374 10.82 0.75 -12.92
C ARG A 374 10.64 -0.76 -13.02
N ALA A 375 11.26 -1.50 -12.10
CA ALA A 375 11.17 -2.97 -12.09
C ALA A 375 9.78 -3.49 -11.67
N GLY A 376 9.03 -2.72 -10.90
CA GLY A 376 7.77 -3.19 -10.34
C GLY A 376 7.93 -3.91 -9.00
N LEU A 377 8.90 -3.53 -8.16
CA LEU A 377 9.16 -4.13 -6.86
C LEU A 377 8.62 -3.30 -5.69
N ASP A 378 8.12 -3.98 -4.66
CA ASP A 378 7.85 -3.39 -3.35
C ASP A 378 9.16 -2.96 -2.67
N THR A 379 9.32 -1.67 -2.39
CA THR A 379 10.52 -1.13 -1.76
C THR A 379 10.72 -1.62 -0.33
N ILE A 380 9.62 -1.89 0.41
CA ILE A 380 9.67 -2.47 1.76
C ILE A 380 10.29 -3.86 1.69
N SER A 381 9.71 -4.74 0.89
CA SER A 381 10.17 -6.12 0.76
C SER A 381 11.58 -6.22 0.16
N ALA A 382 11.88 -5.39 -0.85
CA ALA A 382 13.22 -5.37 -1.46
C ALA A 382 14.31 -4.95 -0.45
N GLY A 383 14.08 -3.85 0.30
CA GLY A 383 15.02 -3.41 1.34
C GLY A 383 15.15 -4.40 2.48
N SER A 384 14.04 -5.00 2.94
CA SER A 384 14.07 -6.05 3.97
C SER A 384 14.82 -7.29 3.52
N THR A 385 14.67 -7.69 2.26
CA THR A 385 15.39 -8.85 1.72
C THR A 385 16.89 -8.59 1.63
N ILE A 386 17.29 -7.37 1.25
CA ILE A 386 18.70 -6.97 1.28
C ILE A 386 19.23 -6.95 2.72
N ALA A 387 18.47 -6.42 3.68
CA ALA A 387 18.84 -6.41 5.10
C ALA A 387 19.02 -7.83 5.66
N PHE A 388 18.10 -8.72 5.33
CA PHE A 388 18.19 -10.16 5.64
C PHE A 388 19.47 -10.78 5.07
N ALA A 389 19.80 -10.51 3.80
CA ALA A 389 21.00 -11.04 3.16
C ALA A 389 22.29 -10.49 3.82
N MET A 390 22.31 -9.19 4.19
CA MET A 390 23.43 -8.58 4.91
C MET A 390 23.62 -9.19 6.31
N GLU A 391 22.54 -9.48 7.04
CA GLU A 391 22.63 -10.15 8.33
C GLU A 391 23.11 -11.60 8.17
N CYS A 392 22.62 -12.32 7.17
CA CYS A 392 23.13 -13.66 6.85
C CYS A 392 24.63 -13.64 6.49
N TRP A 393 25.08 -12.60 5.81
CA TRP A 393 26.50 -12.38 5.51
C TRP A 393 27.31 -12.11 6.79
N GLU A 394 26.87 -11.20 7.64
CA GLU A 394 27.53 -10.86 8.92
C GLU A 394 27.69 -12.12 9.81
N ARG A 395 26.70 -13.02 9.75
CA ARG A 395 26.72 -14.29 10.51
C ARG A 395 27.45 -15.43 9.82
N GLY A 396 28.01 -15.21 8.62
CA GLY A 396 28.69 -16.23 7.83
C GLY A 396 27.78 -17.33 7.24
N ILE A 397 26.45 -17.11 7.22
CA ILE A 397 25.48 -18.00 6.59
C ILE A 397 25.57 -17.89 5.06
N ILE A 398 25.72 -16.66 4.55
CA ILE A 398 26.03 -16.33 3.16
C ILE A 398 27.50 -15.95 3.06
N THR A 399 28.19 -16.45 2.03
CA THR A 399 29.63 -16.28 1.80
C THR A 399 29.90 -15.67 0.42
N ARG A 400 31.16 -15.36 0.12
CA ARG A 400 31.59 -14.90 -1.21
C ARG A 400 31.27 -15.91 -2.33
N ALA A 401 31.27 -17.18 -2.02
CA ALA A 401 30.88 -18.22 -3.00
C ALA A 401 29.40 -18.13 -3.38
N ASP A 402 28.52 -17.84 -2.41
CA ASP A 402 27.08 -17.69 -2.65
C ASP A 402 26.78 -16.41 -3.44
N THR A 403 27.55 -15.33 -3.25
CA THR A 403 27.31 -14.01 -3.84
C THR A 403 28.06 -13.75 -5.14
N GLY A 404 28.81 -14.73 -5.65
CA GLY A 404 29.68 -14.52 -6.82
C GLY A 404 30.81 -13.51 -6.58
N GLY A 405 31.28 -13.41 -5.33
CA GLY A 405 32.38 -12.52 -4.93
C GLY A 405 31.96 -11.18 -4.35
N LEU A 406 30.68 -10.80 -4.42
CA LEU A 406 30.17 -9.55 -3.83
C LEU A 406 30.21 -9.64 -2.30
N ALA A 407 30.82 -8.65 -1.65
CA ALA A 407 30.76 -8.48 -0.19
C ALA A 407 29.49 -7.72 0.20
N LEU A 408 28.74 -8.20 1.20
CA LEU A 408 27.47 -7.62 1.64
C LEU A 408 27.68 -6.84 2.97
N GLU A 409 28.56 -5.86 2.96
CA GLU A 409 28.84 -5.05 4.14
C GLU A 409 27.70 -4.06 4.42
N TRP A 410 27.36 -3.89 5.72
CA TRP A 410 26.36 -2.92 6.13
C TRP A 410 26.69 -1.51 5.69
N GLY A 411 25.71 -0.83 5.08
CA GLY A 411 25.83 0.56 4.65
C GLY A 411 26.66 0.78 3.40
N ASP A 412 27.12 -0.26 2.72
CA ASP A 412 27.81 -0.11 1.43
C ASP A 412 26.83 0.17 0.28
N PRO A 413 26.81 1.40 -0.28
CA PRO A 413 25.92 1.76 -1.37
C PRO A 413 26.08 0.88 -2.62
N LYS A 414 27.30 0.44 -2.90
CA LYS A 414 27.58 -0.39 -4.09
C LYS A 414 27.02 -1.78 -3.94
N ALA A 415 27.17 -2.38 -2.76
CA ALA A 415 26.58 -3.70 -2.46
C ALA A 415 25.06 -3.67 -2.51
N ILE A 416 24.43 -2.63 -1.92
CA ILE A 416 22.96 -2.44 -1.94
C ILE A 416 22.43 -2.39 -3.37
N VAL A 417 23.01 -1.52 -4.20
CA VAL A 417 22.55 -1.35 -5.60
C VAL A 417 22.83 -2.59 -6.44
N ALA A 418 24.00 -3.22 -6.27
CA ALA A 418 24.35 -4.44 -6.99
C ALA A 418 23.39 -5.59 -6.64
N LEU A 419 23.11 -5.80 -5.36
CA LEU A 419 22.20 -6.86 -4.92
C LEU A 419 20.77 -6.61 -5.41
N LEU A 420 20.28 -5.36 -5.34
CA LEU A 420 18.96 -5.01 -5.88
C LEU A 420 18.86 -5.30 -7.39
N LYS A 421 19.90 -4.97 -8.17
CA LYS A 421 19.93 -5.28 -9.61
C LYS A 421 19.91 -6.78 -9.88
N LEU A 422 20.67 -7.57 -9.12
CA LEU A 422 20.65 -9.04 -9.21
C LEU A 422 19.26 -9.60 -8.89
N MET A 423 18.57 -9.08 -7.87
CA MET A 423 17.18 -9.46 -7.54
C MET A 423 16.22 -9.17 -8.70
N ILE A 424 16.32 -7.97 -9.30
CA ILE A 424 15.48 -7.58 -10.45
C ILE A 424 15.74 -8.48 -11.66
N ALA A 425 17.01 -8.77 -11.92
CA ALA A 425 17.43 -9.64 -13.03
C ALA A 425 17.12 -11.12 -12.79
N ARG A 426 16.98 -11.55 -11.52
CA ARG A 426 16.97 -12.95 -11.06
C ARG A 426 18.26 -13.67 -11.46
N GLU A 427 19.40 -13.06 -11.16
CA GLU A 427 20.71 -13.60 -11.49
C GLU A 427 21.53 -13.91 -10.24
N GLY A 428 22.26 -15.02 -10.24
CA GLY A 428 23.11 -15.45 -9.13
C GLY A 428 22.33 -15.52 -7.81
N ILE A 429 22.87 -14.90 -6.74
CA ILE A 429 22.17 -14.81 -5.43
C ILE A 429 20.82 -14.07 -5.56
N GLY A 430 20.66 -13.22 -6.55
CA GLY A 430 19.41 -12.50 -6.80
C GLY A 430 18.24 -13.41 -7.14
N GLU A 431 18.44 -14.57 -7.78
CA GLU A 431 17.40 -15.58 -8.00
C GLU A 431 16.84 -16.12 -6.68
N VAL A 432 17.72 -16.33 -5.69
CA VAL A 432 17.33 -16.80 -4.35
C VAL A 432 16.51 -15.74 -3.62
N LEU A 433 16.88 -14.46 -3.77
CA LEU A 433 16.34 -13.33 -3.03
C LEU A 433 15.10 -12.68 -3.69
N ALA A 434 14.87 -12.91 -4.98
CA ALA A 434 13.84 -12.20 -5.77
C ALA A 434 12.41 -12.38 -5.27
N ASP A 435 12.13 -13.39 -4.46
CA ASP A 435 10.80 -13.73 -3.95
C ASP A 435 10.57 -13.30 -2.48
N GLY A 436 11.46 -12.46 -1.93
CA GLY A 436 11.34 -11.94 -0.57
C GLY A 436 11.98 -12.82 0.50
N VAL A 437 11.95 -12.35 1.73
CA VAL A 437 12.67 -12.95 2.87
C VAL A 437 12.23 -14.37 3.18
N ALA A 438 10.93 -14.66 3.15
CA ALA A 438 10.40 -15.98 3.49
C ALA A 438 10.96 -17.06 2.56
N LYS A 439 10.89 -16.82 1.24
CA LYS A 439 11.41 -17.76 0.23
C LYS A 439 12.93 -17.79 0.18
N ALA A 440 13.57 -16.66 0.42
CA ALA A 440 15.02 -16.62 0.51
C ALA A 440 15.54 -17.45 1.69
N ALA A 441 14.93 -17.35 2.87
CA ALA A 441 15.30 -18.14 4.04
C ALA A 441 15.10 -19.65 3.80
N GLU A 442 13.98 -20.04 3.18
CA GLU A 442 13.70 -21.42 2.80
C GLU A 442 14.77 -21.98 1.84
N ARG A 443 15.14 -21.22 0.79
CA ARG A 443 16.11 -21.64 -0.22
C ARG A 443 17.56 -21.69 0.30
N ILE A 444 17.95 -20.75 1.16
CA ILE A 444 19.29 -20.68 1.76
C ILE A 444 19.44 -21.78 2.82
N GLY A 445 18.42 -21.98 3.67
CA GLY A 445 18.53 -22.88 4.82
C GLY A 445 19.67 -22.45 5.74
N ARG A 446 20.44 -23.38 6.26
CA ARG A 446 21.65 -23.12 7.07
C ARG A 446 21.43 -22.25 8.31
N GLY A 447 20.18 -22.21 8.83
CA GLY A 447 19.81 -21.37 9.98
C GLY A 447 19.50 -19.92 9.61
N SER A 448 19.35 -19.59 8.33
CA SER A 448 19.03 -18.22 7.86
C SER A 448 17.67 -17.72 8.31
N GLU A 449 16.74 -18.62 8.66
CA GLU A 449 15.44 -18.26 9.24
C GLU A 449 15.57 -17.45 10.54
N ALA A 450 16.70 -17.56 11.24
CA ALA A 450 17.01 -16.74 12.41
C ALA A 450 17.26 -15.25 12.09
N CYS A 451 17.52 -14.91 10.82
CA CYS A 451 17.68 -13.54 10.31
C CYS A 451 16.38 -12.99 9.71
N ALA A 452 15.37 -13.84 9.51
CA ALA A 452 14.12 -13.45 8.86
C ALA A 452 13.22 -12.65 9.82
N VAL A 453 12.78 -11.47 9.39
CA VAL A 453 11.81 -10.63 10.10
C VAL A 453 10.53 -10.59 9.27
N LEU A 454 9.50 -11.28 9.74
CA LEU A 454 8.27 -11.54 8.98
C LEU A 454 7.04 -11.44 9.88
N ALA A 455 5.94 -11.01 9.28
CA ALA A 455 4.60 -11.20 9.80
C ALA A 455 3.84 -12.13 8.82
N GLY A 456 3.55 -13.35 9.25
CA GLY A 456 3.21 -14.41 8.30
C GLY A 456 4.38 -14.68 7.35
N ALA A 457 4.17 -14.62 6.05
CA ALA A 457 5.23 -14.74 5.04
C ALA A 457 5.61 -13.38 4.41
N GLN A 458 5.15 -12.27 4.95
CA GLN A 458 5.36 -10.94 4.40
C GLN A 458 6.21 -10.07 5.34
N GLU A 459 7.14 -9.31 4.78
CA GLU A 459 7.96 -8.36 5.51
C GLU A 459 7.08 -7.24 6.11
N PRO A 460 7.29 -6.84 7.38
CA PRO A 460 6.53 -5.74 7.99
C PRO A 460 6.85 -4.39 7.34
N GLY A 461 5.90 -3.44 7.41
CA GLY A 461 6.16 -2.04 7.09
C GLY A 461 7.25 -1.44 8.00
N MET A 462 7.84 -0.33 7.60
CA MET A 462 9.00 0.28 8.26
C MET A 462 8.59 1.05 9.55
N HIS A 463 7.71 0.44 10.33
CA HIS A 463 7.28 0.93 11.65
C HIS A 463 7.46 -0.17 12.69
N ASP A 464 8.23 0.13 13.74
CA ASP A 464 8.57 -0.87 14.75
C ASP A 464 7.39 -1.10 15.71
N GLY A 465 6.80 -2.28 15.63
CA GLY A 465 5.69 -2.67 16.50
C GLY A 465 6.06 -2.73 17.99
N ARG A 466 7.35 -2.81 18.33
CA ARG A 466 7.82 -2.68 19.73
C ARG A 466 7.58 -1.26 20.26
N MET A 467 7.48 -0.26 19.36
CA MET A 467 7.16 1.12 19.69
C MET A 467 5.65 1.38 19.70
N ASP A 468 4.87 0.64 18.93
CA ASP A 468 3.40 0.77 18.81
C ASP A 468 2.73 -0.61 18.88
N PRO A 469 2.22 -1.06 20.05
CA PRO A 469 1.61 -2.37 20.22
C PRO A 469 0.39 -2.61 19.31
N ILE A 470 -0.41 -1.58 19.00
CA ILE A 470 -1.55 -1.70 18.07
C ILE A 470 -1.04 -2.01 16.65
N MET A 471 0.12 -1.46 16.26
CA MET A 471 0.78 -1.80 15.01
C MET A 471 1.22 -3.27 15.00
N SER A 472 1.82 -3.78 16.10
CA SER A 472 2.16 -5.19 16.24
C SER A 472 0.96 -6.11 16.08
N ILE A 473 -0.16 -5.79 16.76
CA ILE A 473 -1.41 -6.53 16.63
C ILE A 473 -1.89 -6.52 15.17
N SER A 474 -1.83 -5.35 14.51
CA SER A 474 -2.22 -5.21 13.12
C SER A 474 -1.34 -6.04 12.18
N TYR A 475 -0.03 -6.08 12.40
CA TYR A 475 0.89 -6.92 11.62
C TYR A 475 0.58 -8.41 11.74
N ALA A 476 0.27 -8.86 12.95
CA ALA A 476 0.04 -10.28 13.23
C ALA A 476 -1.37 -10.76 12.88
N ALA A 477 -2.40 -9.92 13.11
CA ALA A 477 -3.80 -10.34 13.11
C ALA A 477 -4.57 -9.97 11.83
N ASP A 478 -4.07 -9.04 10.99
CA ASP A 478 -4.77 -8.71 9.74
C ASP A 478 -4.65 -9.87 8.73
N PRO A 479 -5.71 -10.22 8.03
CA PRO A 479 -5.69 -11.22 6.95
C PRO A 479 -4.63 -10.97 5.86
N THR A 480 -4.21 -9.72 5.67
CA THR A 480 -3.02 -9.34 4.90
C THR A 480 -1.93 -8.91 5.89
N PRO A 481 -1.05 -9.80 6.36
CA PRO A 481 -0.12 -9.53 7.44
C PRO A 481 0.94 -8.48 7.08
N GLY A 482 1.60 -7.90 8.08
CA GLY A 482 2.73 -6.98 7.88
C GLY A 482 2.36 -5.60 7.31
N ARG A 483 1.08 -5.19 7.33
CA ARG A 483 0.61 -3.90 6.79
C ARG A 483 0.54 -2.81 7.85
N HIS A 484 1.39 -1.79 7.74
CA HIS A 484 1.42 -0.61 8.61
C HIS A 484 0.19 0.31 8.47
N THR A 485 -0.65 0.12 7.44
CA THR A 485 -1.80 0.98 7.16
C THR A 485 -3.11 0.51 7.81
N VAL A 486 -3.11 -0.61 8.54
CA VAL A 486 -4.31 -1.18 9.19
C VAL A 486 -4.62 -0.45 10.48
N GLY A 487 -3.67 -0.36 11.39
CA GLY A 487 -3.86 0.30 12.68
C GLY A 487 -2.55 0.67 13.34
N ALA A 488 -2.59 1.75 14.12
CA ALA A 488 -1.54 2.23 14.98
C ALA A 488 -2.14 3.07 16.11
N GLY A 489 -1.53 3.07 17.29
CA GLY A 489 -1.96 3.92 18.40
C GLY A 489 -1.98 5.40 18.02
N ALA A 490 -1.00 5.83 17.21
CA ALA A 490 -0.97 7.18 16.69
C ALA A 490 -2.20 7.52 15.81
N TYR A 491 -2.66 6.59 14.96
CA TYR A 491 -3.87 6.80 14.13
C TYR A 491 -5.11 6.88 14.98
N TYR A 492 -5.23 6.01 15.99
CA TYR A 492 -6.35 6.03 16.93
C TYR A 492 -6.46 7.40 17.62
N ASN A 493 -5.36 7.88 18.18
CA ASN A 493 -5.30 9.13 18.94
C ASN A 493 -5.66 10.37 18.12
N VAL A 494 -5.20 10.49 16.87
CA VAL A 494 -5.46 11.66 16.03
C VAL A 494 -6.80 11.59 15.30
N SER A 495 -7.33 10.40 15.04
CA SER A 495 -8.62 10.22 14.36
C SER A 495 -9.81 10.59 15.24
N LYS A 496 -9.67 10.43 16.56
CA LYS A 496 -10.75 10.58 17.55
C LYS A 496 -12.00 9.76 17.21
N ILE A 497 -11.78 8.52 16.74
CA ILE A 497 -12.85 7.62 16.32
C ILE A 497 -13.89 7.38 17.41
N TRP A 498 -13.51 7.47 18.68
CA TRP A 498 -14.38 7.35 19.85
C TRP A 498 -15.43 8.46 19.99
N ASP A 499 -15.32 9.56 19.26
CA ASP A 499 -16.35 10.60 19.24
C ASP A 499 -17.54 10.24 18.34
N PHE A 500 -17.38 9.19 17.53
CA PHE A 500 -18.37 8.73 16.55
C PHE A 500 -18.82 7.28 16.82
N VAL A 501 -17.93 6.40 17.23
CA VAL A 501 -18.17 4.99 17.45
C VAL A 501 -18.35 4.74 18.94
N SER A 502 -19.55 4.26 19.34
CA SER A 502 -19.98 4.23 20.74
C SER A 502 -19.17 3.27 21.61
N TRP A 503 -18.68 2.16 21.02
CA TRP A 503 -17.92 1.13 21.70
C TRP A 503 -16.39 1.34 21.65
N ALA A 504 -15.92 2.37 20.93
CA ALA A 504 -14.49 2.66 20.86
C ALA A 504 -14.00 3.38 22.13
N PRO A 505 -12.95 2.91 22.82
CA PRO A 505 -12.47 3.48 24.07
C PRO A 505 -12.03 4.94 23.94
N ARG A 506 -12.51 5.80 24.83
CA ARG A 506 -12.24 7.26 24.80
C ARG A 506 -10.85 7.59 25.35
N VAL A 507 -10.11 8.41 24.62
CA VAL A 507 -8.81 8.96 25.04
C VAL A 507 -8.94 10.49 25.12
N THR A 508 -9.33 10.98 26.29
CA THR A 508 -9.62 12.42 26.51
C THR A 508 -8.54 13.14 27.32
N ARG A 509 -7.60 12.41 27.89
CA ARG A 509 -6.54 12.94 28.76
C ARG A 509 -5.18 12.40 28.37
N PRO A 510 -4.09 13.13 28.67
CA PRO A 510 -2.75 12.56 28.58
C PRO A 510 -2.65 11.26 29.39
N TYR A 511 -1.95 10.28 28.86
CA TYR A 511 -1.74 9.01 29.53
C TYR A 511 -0.27 8.55 29.39
N LEU A 512 0.14 7.64 30.27
CA LEU A 512 1.49 7.06 30.21
C LEU A 512 1.56 6.07 29.03
N LYS A 513 2.60 6.19 28.20
CA LYS A 513 2.81 5.28 27.06
C LYS A 513 2.85 3.80 27.46
N ALA A 514 3.30 3.51 28.68
CA ALA A 514 3.31 2.15 29.22
C ALA A 514 1.92 1.47 29.21
N LYS A 515 0.83 2.26 29.26
CA LYS A 515 -0.54 1.71 29.16
C LYS A 515 -0.86 1.05 27.83
N GLU A 516 -0.20 1.46 26.76
CA GLU A 516 -0.37 0.85 25.43
C GLU A 516 0.13 -0.60 25.39
N TYR A 517 0.94 -1.01 26.36
CA TYR A 517 1.50 -2.37 26.48
C TYR A 517 0.75 -3.24 27.50
N GLU A 518 -0.30 -2.71 28.12
CA GLU A 518 -1.13 -3.48 29.04
C GLU A 518 -2.04 -4.43 28.24
N ASP A 519 -2.16 -5.68 28.71
CA ASP A 519 -3.15 -6.63 28.21
C ASP A 519 -4.53 -6.21 28.74
N SER A 520 -5.27 -5.45 27.94
CA SER A 520 -6.56 -4.89 28.33
C SER A 520 -7.57 -4.92 27.18
N ASP A 521 -8.86 -5.01 27.53
CA ASP A 521 -9.96 -4.93 26.56
C ASP A 521 -9.95 -3.61 25.79
N ASP A 522 -9.53 -2.51 26.41
CA ASP A 522 -9.47 -1.20 25.77
C ASP A 522 -8.48 -1.20 24.60
N GLU A 523 -7.27 -1.76 24.77
CA GLU A 523 -6.28 -1.83 23.69
C GLU A 523 -6.73 -2.79 22.58
N ALA A 524 -7.38 -3.90 22.93
CA ALA A 524 -7.98 -4.79 21.93
C ALA A 524 -9.10 -4.11 21.14
N LEU A 525 -9.99 -3.36 21.81
CA LEU A 525 -11.08 -2.62 21.17
C LEU A 525 -10.56 -1.49 20.28
N LYS A 526 -9.49 -0.78 20.66
CA LYS A 526 -8.84 0.21 19.78
C LYS A 526 -8.31 -0.41 18.49
N ALA A 527 -7.63 -1.55 18.60
CA ALA A 527 -7.15 -2.29 17.43
C ALA A 527 -8.30 -2.78 16.54
N ALA A 528 -9.37 -3.31 17.14
CA ALA A 528 -10.57 -3.75 16.43
C ALA A 528 -11.28 -2.59 15.71
N ALA A 529 -11.38 -1.41 16.35
CA ALA A 529 -11.97 -0.23 15.75
C ALA A 529 -11.19 0.24 14.51
N LEU A 530 -9.87 0.32 14.60
CA LEU A 530 -9.04 0.69 13.46
C LEU A 530 -9.12 -0.35 12.34
N SER A 531 -9.12 -1.64 12.68
CA SER A 531 -9.22 -2.74 11.72
C SER A 531 -10.55 -2.71 10.95
N ALA A 532 -11.69 -2.52 11.65
CA ALA A 532 -13.00 -2.37 11.02
C ALA A 532 -13.08 -1.09 10.18
N PHE A 533 -12.59 0.04 10.70
CA PHE A 533 -12.57 1.31 9.98
C PHE A 533 -11.73 1.22 8.70
N LYS A 534 -10.60 0.49 8.74
CA LYS A 534 -9.74 0.29 7.56
C LYS A 534 -10.49 -0.37 6.41
N GLN A 535 -11.38 -1.34 6.69
CA GLN A 535 -12.19 -1.97 5.65
C GLN A 535 -13.17 -0.96 5.03
N LEU A 536 -13.80 -0.13 5.84
CA LEU A 536 -14.68 0.95 5.35
C LEU A 536 -13.91 1.97 4.52
N LEU A 537 -12.71 2.34 4.97
CA LEU A 537 -11.82 3.27 4.28
C LEU A 537 -11.49 2.77 2.88
N ASP A 538 -11.11 1.50 2.76
CA ASP A 538 -10.76 0.88 1.47
C ASP A 538 -12.01 0.64 0.60
N ALA A 539 -13.15 0.34 1.20
CA ALA A 539 -14.43 0.25 0.49
C ALA A 539 -14.88 1.60 -0.09
N ALA A 540 -14.60 2.67 0.62
CA ALA A 540 -14.91 4.03 0.18
C ALA A 540 -13.91 4.58 -0.85
N GLY A 541 -12.74 3.98 -1.00
CA GLY A 541 -11.62 4.54 -1.77
C GLY A 541 -10.90 5.68 -1.05
N GLY A 542 -11.00 5.69 0.29
CA GLY A 542 -10.48 6.72 1.15
C GLY A 542 -8.96 6.67 1.33
N CYS A 543 -8.35 7.82 1.58
CA CYS A 543 -6.93 7.92 1.90
C CYS A 543 -6.72 7.88 3.42
N LEU A 544 -5.78 7.04 3.88
CA LEU A 544 -5.40 6.96 5.30
C LEU A 544 -5.03 8.33 5.89
N PHE A 545 -4.42 9.21 5.10
CA PHE A 545 -4.05 10.54 5.57
C PHE A 545 -5.24 11.46 5.84
N ALA A 546 -6.44 11.16 5.33
CA ALA A 546 -7.65 11.84 5.75
C ALA A 546 -8.08 11.40 7.15
N LEU A 547 -7.99 10.10 7.48
CA LEU A 547 -8.23 9.61 8.84
C LEU A 547 -7.30 10.29 9.85
N THR A 548 -6.01 10.43 9.52
CA THR A 548 -5.04 11.05 10.43
C THR A 548 -5.24 12.56 10.63
N THR A 549 -6.09 13.23 9.82
CA THR A 549 -6.51 14.61 10.06
C THR A 549 -7.67 14.74 11.05
N GLY A 550 -8.25 13.63 11.49
CA GLY A 550 -9.35 13.55 12.42
C GLY A 550 -10.72 13.44 11.76
N LEU A 551 -11.55 12.54 12.26
CA LEU A 551 -12.92 12.32 11.76
C LEU A 551 -13.88 13.48 12.07
N ASN A 552 -13.55 14.29 13.07
CA ASN A 552 -14.25 15.55 13.36
C ASN A 552 -14.11 16.59 12.24
N HIS A 553 -13.03 16.53 11.47
CA HIS A 553 -12.80 17.38 10.29
C HIS A 553 -13.22 16.67 9.01
N TRP A 554 -12.77 15.43 8.82
CA TRP A 554 -13.17 14.60 7.69
C TRP A 554 -14.39 13.76 8.04
N ARG A 555 -15.56 14.33 7.89
CA ARG A 555 -16.88 13.77 8.25
C ARG A 555 -17.19 12.51 7.42
N PHE A 556 -16.39 11.46 7.60
CA PHE A 556 -16.39 10.26 6.75
C PHE A 556 -17.73 9.52 6.72
N PHE A 557 -18.34 9.31 7.87
CA PHE A 557 -19.63 8.61 7.95
C PHE A 557 -20.77 9.40 7.30
N ASP A 558 -20.74 10.73 7.45
CA ASP A 558 -21.71 11.60 6.77
C ASP A 558 -21.50 11.60 5.24
N MET A 559 -20.24 11.55 4.77
CA MET A 559 -19.95 11.39 3.34
C MET A 559 -20.44 10.04 2.80
N LEU A 560 -20.34 8.95 3.57
CA LEU A 560 -20.93 7.66 3.20
C LEU A 560 -22.45 7.78 3.05
N ASN A 561 -23.14 8.38 4.02
CA ASN A 561 -24.58 8.59 3.98
C ASN A 561 -24.98 9.48 2.79
N ALA A 562 -24.31 10.61 2.58
CA ALA A 562 -24.58 11.51 1.45
C ALA A 562 -24.33 10.83 0.08
N ALA A 563 -23.33 9.98 -0.03
CA ALA A 563 -23.05 9.28 -1.28
C ALA A 563 -24.07 8.20 -1.60
N THR A 564 -24.49 7.41 -0.59
CA THR A 564 -25.30 6.21 -0.77
C THR A 564 -26.81 6.47 -0.61
N GLY A 565 -27.20 7.57 0.02
CA GLY A 565 -28.57 7.82 0.44
C GLY A 565 -28.99 7.03 1.69
N ALA A 566 -28.06 6.32 2.33
CA ALA A 566 -28.30 5.62 3.58
C ALA A 566 -28.41 6.61 4.75
N ALA A 567 -29.08 6.19 5.82
CA ALA A 567 -29.16 6.92 7.09
C ALA A 567 -28.59 6.06 8.24
N LEU A 568 -27.40 5.48 8.01
CA LEU A 568 -26.76 4.58 8.97
C LEU A 568 -25.93 5.38 9.99
N SER A 569 -25.98 4.94 11.24
CA SER A 569 -25.08 5.40 12.29
C SER A 569 -23.63 4.96 12.04
N PRO A 570 -22.64 5.62 12.65
CA PRO A 570 -21.25 5.17 12.61
C PRO A 570 -21.08 3.72 13.08
N ASP A 571 -21.80 3.27 14.11
CA ASP A 571 -21.73 1.89 14.61
C ASP A 571 -22.23 0.86 13.59
N GLU A 572 -23.31 1.17 12.87
CA GLU A 572 -23.81 0.33 11.79
C GLU A 572 -22.83 0.23 10.61
N TRP A 573 -22.18 1.36 10.25
CA TRP A 573 -21.10 1.36 9.27
C TRP A 573 -19.92 0.49 9.75
N MET A 574 -19.50 0.65 11.01
CA MET A 574 -18.40 -0.14 11.60
C MET A 574 -18.71 -1.64 11.63
N ALA A 575 -19.95 -2.03 11.87
CA ALA A 575 -20.38 -3.44 11.80
C ALA A 575 -20.15 -4.04 10.40
N LYS A 576 -20.39 -3.27 9.32
CA LYS A 576 -20.09 -3.71 7.94
C LYS A 576 -18.57 -3.90 7.75
N GLY A 577 -17.74 -2.99 8.28
CA GLY A 577 -16.29 -3.13 8.25
C GLY A 577 -15.79 -4.38 8.99
N ALA A 578 -16.35 -4.65 10.16
CA ALA A 578 -16.04 -5.87 10.93
C ALA A 578 -16.46 -7.15 10.20
N ALA A 579 -17.62 -7.14 9.51
CA ALA A 579 -18.06 -8.25 8.69
C ALA A 579 -17.11 -8.53 7.51
N ALA A 580 -16.55 -7.48 6.88
CA ALA A 580 -15.56 -7.65 5.81
C ALA A 580 -14.24 -8.22 6.36
N GLN A 581 -13.82 -7.82 7.55
CA GLN A 581 -12.64 -8.40 8.20
C GLN A 581 -12.84 -9.90 8.47
N LYS A 582 -14.05 -10.27 8.93
CA LYS A 582 -14.39 -11.69 9.11
C LYS A 582 -14.34 -12.44 7.79
N LEU A 583 -14.93 -11.91 6.72
CA LEU A 583 -14.93 -12.56 5.39
C LEU A 583 -13.51 -12.84 4.89
N ARG A 584 -12.57 -11.87 5.04
CA ARG A 584 -11.17 -12.04 4.67
C ARG A 584 -10.46 -13.11 5.51
N ARG A 585 -10.80 -13.24 6.80
CA ARG A 585 -10.32 -14.34 7.66
C ARG A 585 -10.88 -15.68 7.25
N ASP A 586 -12.17 -15.74 6.94
CA ASP A 586 -12.84 -16.96 6.47
C ASP A 586 -12.22 -17.43 5.14
N PHE A 587 -11.90 -16.49 4.23
CA PHE A 587 -11.14 -16.79 3.01
C PHE A 587 -9.78 -17.41 3.34
N ASN A 588 -9.00 -16.82 4.24
CA ASN A 588 -7.71 -17.38 4.65
C ASN A 588 -7.85 -18.77 5.26
N ALA A 589 -8.85 -19.00 6.08
CA ALA A 589 -9.12 -20.32 6.67
C ALA A 589 -9.45 -21.35 5.59
N ALA A 590 -10.29 -21.01 4.62
CA ALA A 590 -10.63 -21.90 3.50
C ALA A 590 -9.42 -22.21 2.61
N GLN A 591 -8.56 -21.21 2.34
CA GLN A 591 -7.39 -21.41 1.50
C GLN A 591 -6.26 -22.21 2.17
N ARG A 592 -6.22 -22.28 3.50
CA ARG A 592 -5.18 -22.98 4.28
C ARG A 592 -5.60 -24.34 4.80
N SER A 593 -6.88 -24.68 4.76
CA SER A 593 -7.41 -25.95 5.32
C SER A 593 -6.83 -27.18 4.63
N GLU A 594 -6.34 -27.08 3.40
CA GLU A 594 -5.69 -28.16 2.68
C GLU A 594 -4.17 -28.26 2.94
N GLU A 595 -3.51 -27.16 3.36
CA GLU A 595 -2.08 -27.17 3.75
C GLU A 595 -1.86 -27.79 5.14
N HIS A 596 -2.86 -27.83 6.01
CA HIS A 596 -2.76 -28.32 7.38
C HIS A 596 -2.72 -29.86 7.54
N THR A 597 -2.82 -30.62 6.46
CA THR A 597 -2.54 -32.06 6.53
C THR A 597 -1.04 -32.39 6.52
N SER A 598 -0.15 -31.40 6.31
CA SER A 598 1.30 -31.64 6.34
C SER A 598 2.12 -30.41 6.75
N ASN A 599 2.01 -29.89 7.92
CA ASN A 599 2.97 -29.07 8.68
C ASN A 599 2.34 -27.87 9.39
N SER A 600 2.22 -27.96 10.69
CA SER A 600 1.92 -26.85 11.60
C SER A 600 3.17 -25.94 11.74
N SER A 601 3.34 -24.98 10.86
CA SER A 601 4.22 -23.84 11.13
C SER A 601 3.37 -22.68 11.67
N HIS A 602 3.23 -22.60 12.98
CA HIS A 602 2.82 -21.37 13.64
C HIS A 602 3.79 -20.27 13.21
N GLY A 603 3.26 -19.21 12.57
CA GLY A 603 4.05 -18.03 12.22
C GLY A 603 4.65 -17.45 13.51
N LYS A 604 5.89 -17.74 13.78
CA LYS A 604 6.64 -17.08 14.82
C LYS A 604 6.89 -15.65 14.34
N LEU A 605 6.40 -14.66 15.07
CA LEU A 605 6.95 -13.31 15.11
C LEU A 605 8.40 -13.47 15.63
N SER A 606 9.31 -13.84 14.75
CA SER A 606 10.72 -13.95 15.11
C SER A 606 11.26 -12.54 15.21
N ARG A 607 11.52 -12.06 16.45
CA ARG A 607 12.16 -10.80 16.84
C ARG A 607 11.31 -9.52 16.95
N MET A 608 9.96 -9.55 16.87
CA MET A 608 9.17 -8.42 17.39
C MET A 608 8.97 -8.52 18.90
#